data_aece83733ea56f86020bbafcd5e08d2a
#
_entry.id   aece83733ea56f86020bbafcd5e08d2a
#
_cell.length_a   1.000
_cell.length_b   1.000
_cell.length_c   1.000
_cell.angle_alpha   90.00
_cell.angle_beta   90.00
_cell.angle_gamma   90.00
#
_symmetry.space_group_name_H-M   'P 1'
#
loop_
_entity.id
_entity.type
_entity.pdbx_description
1 polymer ?
#
loop_
_entity_poly.entity_id
_entity_poly.type
_entity_poly.pdbx_seq_one_letter_code
_entity_poly.pdbx_strand_id
1 'polypeptide(L)'
;ILGPWRFGVETLVHGRKGGFDPGKALRLIADQGVGNLVTTPTAIRAMMGVSEAGGMDFGVRLACSAGEPLNPEAIAWWSRTVGCPVLDYYGLSESYPLCGNYPTVEVRPGSMGLPLPGWEVAILDPDEQPVPQGEPGEICLKARSNPHYPLGYWNRPEDSKEVFGGDWFHTKDTARQDEDGYVWYSGRADDVIISAGYRIGPFEVESTLLEHPAVAESAVVASPDPQRGHVVKAFVRLVPGAQPGDELAGELQRHVRERLSAYAYPRKIEFVDDLPKTLTGKIRRSELRKADSGGGETGP
;
A
#
# COMPACT_ATOMS: atom_id res chain seq x y z
N ILE A 1 -17.74 -9.16 5.46
CA ILE A 1 -18.65 -10.24 5.92
C ILE A 1 -20.11 -9.87 5.65
N LEU A 2 -20.59 -8.70 6.07
CA LEU A 2 -22.01 -8.33 5.95
C LEU A 2 -22.50 -8.22 4.49
N GLY A 3 -21.65 -7.76 3.57
CA GLY A 3 -22.00 -7.62 2.15
C GLY A 3 -22.43 -8.95 1.52
N PRO A 4 -21.61 -10.00 1.54
CA PRO A 4 -21.97 -11.33 1.04
C PRO A 4 -23.24 -11.89 1.69
N TRP A 5 -23.40 -11.76 3.00
CA TRP A 5 -24.55 -12.27 3.71
C TRP A 5 -25.87 -11.60 3.32
N ARG A 6 -25.83 -10.31 2.99
CA ARG A 6 -27.01 -9.60 2.47
C ARG A 6 -27.57 -10.24 1.20
N PHE A 7 -26.71 -10.88 0.41
CA PHE A 7 -27.08 -11.57 -0.84
C PHE A 7 -27.18 -13.09 -0.69
N GLY A 8 -27.19 -13.61 0.56
CA GLY A 8 -27.29 -15.05 0.83
C GLY A 8 -26.06 -15.85 0.37
N VAL A 9 -24.90 -15.18 0.22
CA VAL A 9 -23.67 -15.84 -0.22
C VAL A 9 -23.02 -16.53 0.97
N GLU A 10 -22.66 -17.80 0.79
CA GLU A 10 -21.89 -18.58 1.76
C GLU A 10 -20.53 -17.92 2.00
N THR A 11 -20.12 -17.83 3.27
CA THR A 11 -18.86 -17.22 3.67
C THR A 11 -17.99 -18.23 4.39
N LEU A 12 -16.84 -18.54 3.81
CA LEU A 12 -15.83 -19.39 4.45
C LEU A 12 -15.09 -18.58 5.51
N VAL A 13 -15.16 -19.05 6.76
CA VAL A 13 -14.43 -18.48 7.89
C VAL A 13 -13.35 -19.45 8.34
N HIS A 14 -12.10 -19.06 8.19
CA HIS A 14 -10.96 -19.84 8.64
C HIS A 14 -10.44 -19.34 9.98
N GLY A 15 -10.66 -20.15 11.03
CA GLY A 15 -10.04 -19.92 12.34
C GLY A 15 -8.56 -20.29 12.30
N ARG A 16 -7.69 -19.34 12.69
CA ARG A 16 -6.25 -19.61 12.76
C ARG A 16 -5.72 -19.47 14.18
N LYS A 17 -4.80 -20.36 14.54
CA LYS A 17 -3.94 -20.22 15.73
C LYS A 17 -2.54 -19.88 15.22
N GLY A 18 -1.98 -18.78 15.69
CA GLY A 18 -0.66 -18.30 15.26
C GLY A 18 -0.68 -17.34 14.05
N GLY A 19 0.48 -17.18 13.40
CA GLY A 19 0.67 -16.28 12.25
C GLY A 19 -0.06 -16.72 10.97
N PHE A 20 0.01 -15.88 9.93
CA PHE A 20 -0.50 -16.21 8.61
C PHE A 20 0.38 -17.29 7.96
N ASP A 21 -0.25 -18.41 7.53
CA ASP A 21 0.39 -19.49 6.79
C ASP A 21 -0.11 -19.45 5.34
N PRO A 22 0.72 -18.95 4.40
CA PRO A 22 0.30 -18.75 3.01
C PRO A 22 0.03 -20.07 2.27
N GLY A 23 0.76 -21.14 2.58
CA GLY A 23 0.54 -22.44 1.97
C GLY A 23 -0.80 -23.06 2.38
N LYS A 24 -1.15 -22.95 3.67
CA LYS A 24 -2.48 -23.39 4.13
C LYS A 24 -3.60 -22.54 3.55
N ALA A 25 -3.39 -21.23 3.42
CA ALA A 25 -4.38 -20.34 2.82
C ALA A 25 -4.66 -20.70 1.36
N LEU A 26 -3.61 -20.92 0.55
CA LEU A 26 -3.77 -21.33 -0.85
C LEU A 26 -4.48 -22.69 -0.97
N ARG A 27 -4.09 -23.69 -0.20
CA ARG A 27 -4.78 -24.99 -0.18
C ARG A 27 -6.26 -24.83 0.22
N LEU A 28 -6.55 -24.04 1.23
CA LEU A 28 -7.94 -23.80 1.64
C LEU A 28 -8.76 -23.16 0.53
N ILE A 29 -8.20 -22.17 -0.18
CA ILE A 29 -8.86 -21.50 -1.32
C ILE A 29 -9.19 -22.52 -2.42
N ALA A 30 -8.23 -23.37 -2.77
CA ALA A 30 -8.40 -24.40 -3.79
C ALA A 30 -9.39 -25.50 -3.36
N ASP A 31 -9.16 -26.10 -2.19
CA ASP A 31 -9.93 -27.27 -1.69
C ASP A 31 -11.41 -26.94 -1.42
N GLN A 32 -11.70 -25.69 -1.03
CA GLN A 32 -13.07 -25.28 -0.73
C GLN A 32 -13.78 -24.60 -1.91
N GLY A 33 -13.15 -24.51 -3.08
CA GLY A 33 -13.73 -23.93 -4.28
C GLY A 33 -14.14 -22.45 -4.06
N VAL A 34 -13.28 -21.67 -3.41
CA VAL A 34 -13.57 -20.26 -3.13
C VAL A 34 -13.72 -19.49 -4.44
N GLY A 35 -14.93 -18.97 -4.71
CA GLY A 35 -15.23 -18.23 -5.93
C GLY A 35 -14.90 -16.73 -5.85
N ASN A 36 -15.01 -16.12 -4.69
CA ASN A 36 -14.65 -14.72 -4.46
C ASN A 36 -13.75 -14.60 -3.23
N LEU A 37 -12.68 -13.83 -3.36
CA LEU A 37 -11.68 -13.64 -2.31
C LEU A 37 -11.49 -12.15 -2.01
N VAL A 38 -11.42 -11.78 -0.73
CA VAL A 38 -10.91 -10.49 -0.29
C VAL A 38 -9.69 -10.74 0.58
N THR A 39 -8.59 -10.10 0.25
CA THR A 39 -7.31 -10.33 0.93
C THR A 39 -6.51 -9.02 1.04
N THR A 40 -5.30 -9.09 1.56
CA THR A 40 -4.40 -7.93 1.66
C THR A 40 -3.19 -8.12 0.74
N PRO A 41 -2.55 -7.04 0.28
CA PRO A 41 -1.29 -7.11 -0.48
C PRO A 41 -0.21 -7.93 0.25
N THR A 42 -0.06 -7.76 1.55
CA THR A 42 0.88 -8.54 2.36
C THR A 42 0.59 -10.05 2.29
N ALA A 43 -0.69 -10.46 2.30
CA ALA A 43 -1.04 -11.86 2.16
C ALA A 43 -0.71 -12.40 0.76
N ILE A 44 -0.97 -11.62 -0.30
CA ILE A 44 -0.62 -11.99 -1.68
C ILE A 44 0.90 -12.17 -1.79
N ARG A 45 1.69 -11.21 -1.31
CA ARG A 45 3.16 -11.30 -1.33
C ARG A 45 3.68 -12.53 -0.58
N ALA A 46 3.08 -12.87 0.55
CA ALA A 46 3.45 -14.09 1.26
C ALA A 46 3.11 -15.36 0.45
N MET A 47 1.99 -15.37 -0.25
CA MET A 47 1.58 -16.49 -1.13
C MET A 47 2.52 -16.66 -2.33
N MET A 48 3.13 -15.59 -2.83
CA MET A 48 4.12 -15.65 -3.92
C MET A 48 5.34 -16.53 -3.58
N GLY A 49 5.69 -16.64 -2.30
CA GLY A 49 6.78 -17.49 -1.82
C GLY A 49 6.44 -18.98 -1.73
N VAL A 50 5.22 -19.40 -2.06
CA VAL A 50 4.81 -20.81 -1.99
C VAL A 50 5.05 -21.50 -3.32
N SER A 51 6.03 -22.39 -3.38
CA SER A 51 6.48 -23.05 -4.61
C SER A 51 5.40 -23.91 -5.27
N GLU A 52 4.51 -24.52 -4.49
CA GLU A 52 3.45 -25.40 -4.97
C GLU A 52 2.24 -24.66 -5.53
N ALA A 53 2.18 -23.32 -5.38
CA ALA A 53 1.02 -22.52 -5.78
C ALA A 53 0.64 -22.70 -7.26
N GLY A 54 1.64 -22.79 -8.15
CA GLY A 54 1.43 -22.97 -9.59
C GLY A 54 0.83 -24.32 -10.00
N GLY A 55 0.77 -25.30 -9.09
CA GLY A 55 0.16 -26.62 -9.34
C GLY A 55 -1.25 -26.78 -8.75
N MET A 56 -1.79 -25.73 -8.11
CA MET A 56 -3.13 -25.78 -7.51
C MET A 56 -4.18 -25.33 -8.53
N ASP A 57 -5.37 -25.92 -8.45
CA ASP A 57 -6.53 -25.52 -9.26
C ASP A 57 -7.42 -24.60 -8.44
N PHE A 58 -7.56 -23.35 -8.86
CA PHE A 58 -8.32 -22.33 -8.15
C PHE A 58 -9.64 -22.02 -8.85
N GLY A 59 -10.74 -22.14 -8.13
CA GLY A 59 -12.06 -21.73 -8.61
C GLY A 59 -12.35 -20.23 -8.45
N VAL A 60 -11.35 -19.41 -8.13
CA VAL A 60 -11.54 -17.98 -7.87
C VAL A 60 -11.87 -17.24 -9.16
N ARG A 61 -13.04 -16.61 -9.17
CA ARG A 61 -13.51 -15.79 -10.29
C ARG A 61 -13.17 -14.31 -10.13
N LEU A 62 -13.07 -13.87 -8.88
CA LEU A 62 -12.80 -12.49 -8.53
C LEU A 62 -12.03 -12.42 -7.21
N ALA A 63 -10.91 -11.72 -7.23
CA ALA A 63 -10.18 -11.36 -6.03
C ALA A 63 -10.19 -9.85 -5.84
N CYS A 64 -10.27 -9.42 -4.59
CA CYS A 64 -10.17 -8.01 -4.20
C CYS A 64 -9.04 -7.86 -3.19
N SER A 65 -8.32 -6.75 -3.29
CA SER A 65 -7.25 -6.38 -2.36
C SER A 65 -7.49 -4.99 -1.81
N ALA A 66 -7.16 -4.77 -0.55
CA ALA A 66 -7.28 -3.47 0.08
C ALA A 66 -6.42 -3.35 1.35
N GLY A 67 -6.29 -2.12 1.83
CA GLY A 67 -5.66 -1.80 3.12
C GLY A 67 -4.19 -1.43 3.03
N GLU A 68 -3.54 -1.74 1.93
CA GLU A 68 -2.17 -1.37 1.58
C GLU A 68 -2.11 -1.22 0.06
N PRO A 69 -1.14 -0.48 -0.50
CA PRO A 69 -0.94 -0.45 -1.95
C PRO A 69 -0.53 -1.83 -2.48
N LEU A 70 -1.15 -2.22 -3.58
CA LEU A 70 -0.86 -3.48 -4.28
C LEU A 70 0.10 -3.23 -5.43
N ASN A 71 1.29 -3.80 -5.36
CA ASN A 71 2.30 -3.62 -6.40
C ASN A 71 1.99 -4.44 -7.66
N PRO A 72 2.38 -3.93 -8.85
CA PRO A 72 2.09 -4.58 -10.13
C PRO A 72 2.59 -6.02 -10.25
N GLU A 73 3.73 -6.34 -9.62
CA GLU A 73 4.30 -7.69 -9.62
C GLU A 73 3.38 -8.70 -8.94
N ALA A 74 2.82 -8.34 -7.78
CA ALA A 74 1.86 -9.18 -7.06
C ALA A 74 0.57 -9.39 -7.89
N ILE A 75 0.10 -8.35 -8.59
CA ILE A 75 -1.04 -8.44 -9.51
C ILE A 75 -0.73 -9.42 -10.64
N ALA A 76 0.44 -9.30 -11.26
CA ALA A 76 0.86 -10.17 -12.35
C ALA A 76 1.03 -11.63 -11.90
N TRP A 77 1.65 -11.83 -10.73
CA TRP A 77 1.77 -13.18 -10.15
C TRP A 77 0.40 -13.80 -9.89
N TRP A 78 -0.50 -13.06 -9.25
CA TRP A 78 -1.85 -13.53 -8.96
C TRP A 78 -2.60 -13.94 -10.23
N SER A 79 -2.60 -13.09 -11.25
CA SER A 79 -3.26 -13.39 -12.52
C SER A 79 -2.71 -14.65 -13.20
N ARG A 80 -1.39 -14.86 -13.16
CA ARG A 80 -0.77 -16.06 -13.74
C ARG A 80 -1.05 -17.34 -12.94
N THR A 81 -1.07 -17.23 -11.60
CA THR A 81 -1.13 -18.40 -10.72
C THR A 81 -2.57 -18.80 -10.43
N VAL A 82 -3.44 -17.81 -10.17
CA VAL A 82 -4.83 -18.07 -9.77
C VAL A 82 -5.80 -17.99 -10.97
N GLY A 83 -5.39 -17.31 -12.04
CA GLY A 83 -6.16 -17.26 -13.29
C GLY A 83 -7.27 -16.21 -13.33
N CYS A 84 -7.34 -15.30 -12.36
CA CYS A 84 -8.32 -14.21 -12.33
C CYS A 84 -7.65 -12.88 -11.99
N PRO A 85 -8.28 -11.73 -12.34
CA PRO A 85 -7.79 -10.43 -11.91
C PRO A 85 -7.91 -10.25 -10.39
N VAL A 86 -6.99 -9.47 -9.81
CA VAL A 86 -7.16 -8.92 -8.47
C VAL A 86 -7.46 -7.43 -8.58
N LEU A 87 -8.58 -7.02 -8.00
CA LEU A 87 -9.08 -5.65 -8.04
C LEU A 87 -8.64 -4.92 -6.76
N ASP A 88 -7.86 -3.88 -6.93
CA ASP A 88 -7.43 -3.07 -5.79
C ASP A 88 -8.47 -2.01 -5.45
N TYR A 89 -8.71 -1.81 -4.14
CA TYR A 89 -9.64 -0.84 -3.59
C TYR A 89 -8.93 0.02 -2.55
N TYR A 90 -9.23 1.30 -2.60
CA TYR A 90 -8.76 2.26 -1.61
C TYR A 90 -9.90 2.74 -0.73
N GLY A 91 -9.57 2.97 0.53
CA GLY A 91 -10.41 3.58 1.54
C GLY A 91 -9.79 3.46 2.92
N LEU A 92 -10.46 4.03 3.91
CA LEU A 92 -10.05 4.03 5.31
C LEU A 92 -11.23 3.64 6.19
N SER A 93 -10.99 3.48 7.49
CA SER A 93 -12.03 3.08 8.43
C SER A 93 -13.20 4.06 8.48
N GLU A 94 -12.91 5.32 8.26
CA GLU A 94 -13.86 6.42 8.22
C GLU A 94 -14.74 6.37 6.98
N SER A 95 -14.22 5.87 5.85
CA SER A 95 -14.96 5.82 4.60
C SER A 95 -14.38 4.78 3.64
N TYR A 96 -15.14 3.72 3.38
CA TYR A 96 -14.68 2.60 2.57
C TYR A 96 -15.83 1.95 1.79
N PRO A 97 -15.63 1.64 0.52
CA PRO A 97 -14.51 2.01 -0.33
C PRO A 97 -14.70 3.40 -0.95
N LEU A 98 -13.60 4.09 -1.29
CA LEU A 98 -13.60 5.42 -1.94
C LEU A 98 -13.24 5.35 -3.42
N CYS A 99 -12.17 4.62 -3.74
CA CYS A 99 -11.75 4.34 -5.10
C CYS A 99 -11.65 2.83 -5.30
N GLY A 100 -11.76 2.37 -6.52
CA GLY A 100 -11.63 0.95 -6.81
C GLY A 100 -11.50 0.64 -8.28
N ASN A 101 -10.82 -0.46 -8.56
CA ASN A 101 -10.94 -1.17 -9.81
C ASN A 101 -12.16 -2.09 -9.70
N TYR A 102 -13.10 -2.02 -10.63
CA TYR A 102 -14.29 -2.87 -10.63
C TYR A 102 -14.58 -3.44 -12.01
N PRO A 103 -15.35 -4.55 -12.12
CA PRO A 103 -15.41 -5.34 -13.35
C PRO A 103 -15.88 -4.60 -14.61
N THR A 104 -16.50 -3.44 -14.49
CA THR A 104 -17.03 -2.65 -15.62
C THR A 104 -16.08 -1.54 -16.08
N VAL A 105 -14.91 -1.40 -15.48
CA VAL A 105 -13.86 -0.46 -15.89
C VAL A 105 -12.60 -1.21 -16.29
N GLU A 106 -11.76 -0.59 -17.07
CA GLU A 106 -10.43 -1.11 -17.37
C GLU A 106 -9.61 -1.18 -16.08
N VAL A 107 -9.05 -2.34 -15.76
CA VAL A 107 -8.17 -2.49 -14.61
C VAL A 107 -6.77 -1.99 -14.98
N ARG A 108 -6.30 -0.94 -14.29
CA ARG A 108 -4.92 -0.44 -14.46
C ARG A 108 -4.07 -0.91 -13.29
N PRO A 109 -3.17 -1.88 -13.51
CA PRO A 109 -2.32 -2.42 -12.45
C PRO A 109 -1.48 -1.35 -11.75
N GLY A 110 -1.56 -1.32 -10.41
CA GLY A 110 -0.87 -0.31 -9.60
C GLY A 110 -1.70 0.96 -9.32
N SER A 111 -2.82 1.19 -10.01
CA SER A 111 -3.76 2.24 -9.64
C SER A 111 -4.75 1.75 -8.58
N MET A 112 -5.25 2.67 -7.75
CA MET A 112 -6.37 2.42 -6.85
C MET A 112 -7.73 2.41 -7.59
N GLY A 113 -7.73 2.50 -8.92
CA GLY A 113 -8.93 2.59 -9.76
C GLY A 113 -9.52 4.00 -9.82
N LEU A 114 -10.81 4.04 -10.12
CA LEU A 114 -11.60 5.27 -10.22
C LEU A 114 -12.33 5.56 -8.90
N PRO A 115 -12.65 6.84 -8.61
CA PRO A 115 -13.61 7.17 -7.57
C PRO A 115 -14.91 6.37 -7.75
N LEU A 116 -15.39 5.75 -6.67
CA LEU A 116 -16.59 4.94 -6.74
C LEU A 116 -17.84 5.81 -6.87
N PRO A 117 -18.88 5.34 -7.59
CA PRO A 117 -20.11 6.08 -7.76
C PRO A 117 -20.71 6.57 -6.43
N GLY A 118 -21.11 7.83 -6.39
CA GLY A 118 -21.69 8.47 -5.21
C GLY A 118 -20.68 9.14 -4.28
N TRP A 119 -19.39 8.99 -4.51
CA TRP A 119 -18.35 9.74 -3.80
C TRP A 119 -17.79 10.87 -4.65
N GLU A 120 -17.65 12.05 -4.08
CA GLU A 120 -16.96 13.19 -4.65
C GLU A 120 -15.55 13.23 -4.04
N VAL A 121 -14.60 12.67 -4.78
CA VAL A 121 -13.17 12.61 -4.41
C VAL A 121 -12.40 13.62 -5.21
N ALA A 122 -11.53 14.38 -4.57
CA ALA A 122 -10.62 15.32 -5.21
C ALA A 122 -9.19 15.13 -4.71
N ILE A 123 -8.23 15.52 -5.55
CA ILE A 123 -6.81 15.62 -5.16
C ILE A 123 -6.51 17.09 -4.97
N LEU A 124 -6.24 17.51 -3.73
CA LEU A 124 -6.15 18.91 -3.34
C LEU A 124 -4.74 19.26 -2.86
N ASP A 125 -4.41 20.54 -3.04
CA ASP A 125 -3.25 21.17 -2.42
C ASP A 125 -3.55 21.63 -0.98
N PRO A 126 -2.56 22.19 -0.23
CA PRO A 126 -2.78 22.69 1.12
C PRO A 126 -3.78 23.85 1.25
N ASP A 127 -4.07 24.56 0.14
CA ASP A 127 -5.04 25.65 0.08
C ASP A 127 -6.44 25.16 -0.36
N GLU A 128 -6.67 23.83 -0.31
CA GLU A 128 -7.90 23.14 -0.74
C GLU A 128 -8.29 23.41 -2.20
N GLN A 129 -7.29 23.70 -3.07
CA GLN A 129 -7.53 23.84 -4.49
C GLN A 129 -7.16 22.55 -5.23
N PRO A 130 -7.90 22.17 -6.27
CA PRO A 130 -7.53 21.02 -7.10
C PRO A 130 -6.13 21.19 -7.69
N VAL A 131 -5.28 20.19 -7.50
CA VAL A 131 -3.96 20.18 -8.14
C VAL A 131 -4.08 19.99 -9.65
N PRO A 132 -3.11 20.47 -10.45
CA PRO A 132 -3.04 20.14 -11.86
C PRO A 132 -3.01 18.63 -12.08
N GLN A 133 -3.57 18.19 -13.18
CA GLN A 133 -3.63 16.79 -13.56
C GLN A 133 -2.23 16.15 -13.60
N GLY A 134 -2.07 14.99 -12.97
CA GLY A 134 -0.80 14.28 -12.84
C GLY A 134 0.09 14.76 -11.69
N GLU A 135 -0.21 15.90 -11.08
CA GLU A 135 0.51 16.40 -9.91
C GLU A 135 0.02 15.72 -8.63
N PRO A 136 0.92 15.51 -7.66
CA PRO A 136 0.55 14.93 -6.39
C PRO A 136 -0.15 15.92 -5.47
N GLY A 137 -1.22 15.47 -4.82
CA GLY A 137 -1.94 16.21 -3.79
C GLY A 137 -2.56 15.26 -2.76
N GLU A 138 -3.25 15.79 -1.78
CA GLU A 138 -3.96 15.01 -0.78
C GLU A 138 -5.30 14.52 -1.32
N ILE A 139 -5.63 13.25 -1.05
CA ILE A 139 -6.94 12.69 -1.35
C ILE A 139 -7.94 13.29 -0.36
N CYS A 140 -8.91 14.02 -0.87
CA CYS A 140 -9.96 14.64 -0.08
C CYS A 140 -11.34 14.18 -0.51
N LEU A 141 -12.25 14.12 0.44
CA LEU A 141 -13.62 13.70 0.26
C LEU A 141 -14.55 14.89 0.51
N LYS A 142 -15.39 15.22 -0.44
CA LYS A 142 -16.36 16.32 -0.25
C LYS A 142 -17.30 16.00 0.89
N ALA A 143 -17.37 16.88 1.86
CA ALA A 143 -18.20 16.71 3.03
C ALA A 143 -19.67 16.51 2.64
N ARG A 144 -20.30 15.50 3.24
CA ARG A 144 -21.74 15.20 3.09
C ARG A 144 -22.18 14.92 1.64
N SER A 145 -21.27 14.68 0.72
CA SER A 145 -21.59 14.33 -0.68
C SER A 145 -22.23 12.95 -0.82
N ASN A 146 -22.11 12.09 0.19
CA ASN A 146 -22.62 10.73 0.20
C ASN A 146 -23.36 10.43 1.51
N PRO A 147 -24.50 9.69 1.50
CA PRO A 147 -25.22 9.30 2.71
C PRO A 147 -24.39 8.40 3.66
N HIS A 148 -23.28 7.79 3.16
CA HIS A 148 -22.34 7.02 3.98
C HIS A 148 -21.19 7.86 4.53
N TYR A 149 -21.22 9.20 4.35
CA TYR A 149 -20.23 10.10 4.95
C TYR A 149 -20.25 9.95 6.48
N PRO A 150 -19.07 9.92 7.16
CA PRO A 150 -18.99 9.71 8.59
C PRO A 150 -19.78 10.74 9.40
N LEU A 151 -20.47 10.28 10.43
CA LEU A 151 -21.14 11.16 11.39
C LEU A 151 -20.19 11.75 12.42
N GLY A 152 -19.04 11.09 12.64
CA GLY A 152 -18.02 11.48 13.60
C GLY A 152 -17.47 10.29 14.37
N TYR A 153 -16.51 10.57 15.22
CA TYR A 153 -15.91 9.58 16.13
C TYR A 153 -16.74 9.44 17.41
N TRP A 154 -16.95 8.20 17.84
CA TRP A 154 -17.69 7.89 19.06
C TRP A 154 -17.03 8.51 20.30
N ASN A 155 -17.80 9.29 21.08
CA ASN A 155 -17.33 10.01 22.28
C ASN A 155 -16.13 10.94 22.07
N ARG A 156 -15.91 11.43 20.84
CA ARG A 156 -14.81 12.36 20.51
C ARG A 156 -15.33 13.52 19.64
N PRO A 157 -16.14 14.44 20.22
CA PRO A 157 -16.77 15.50 19.45
C PRO A 157 -15.78 16.52 18.87
N GLU A 158 -14.72 16.84 19.61
CA GLU A 158 -13.70 17.80 19.14
C GLU A 158 -12.92 17.25 17.95
N ASP A 159 -12.47 15.99 18.02
CA ASP A 159 -11.80 15.33 16.90
C ASP A 159 -12.74 15.18 15.70
N SER A 160 -14.02 14.93 15.96
CA SER A 160 -15.02 14.82 14.88
C SER A 160 -15.22 16.16 14.18
N LYS A 161 -15.23 17.26 14.93
CA LYS A 161 -15.33 18.61 14.39
C LYS A 161 -14.07 18.98 13.59
N GLU A 162 -12.90 18.65 14.11
CA GLU A 162 -11.62 18.90 13.45
C GLU A 162 -11.54 18.16 12.12
N VAL A 163 -11.88 16.86 12.10
CA VAL A 163 -11.70 15.99 10.93
C VAL A 163 -12.82 16.13 9.91
N PHE A 164 -14.08 16.28 10.35
CA PHE A 164 -15.25 16.23 9.47
C PHE A 164 -16.03 17.56 9.41
N GLY A 165 -15.54 18.61 10.08
CA GLY A 165 -16.28 19.87 10.22
C GLY A 165 -16.12 20.84 9.05
N GLY A 166 -15.13 20.63 8.18
CA GLY A 166 -14.84 21.44 7.01
C GLY A 166 -15.66 21.07 5.77
N ASP A 167 -15.33 21.67 4.65
CA ASP A 167 -15.91 21.35 3.33
C ASP A 167 -15.34 20.06 2.75
N TRP A 168 -14.16 19.68 3.21
CA TRP A 168 -13.46 18.47 2.82
C TRP A 168 -13.04 17.64 4.03
N PHE A 169 -13.15 16.33 3.91
CA PHE A 169 -12.49 15.38 4.79
C PHE A 169 -11.12 15.03 4.22
N HIS A 170 -10.07 15.37 4.95
CA HIS A 170 -8.68 15.13 4.61
C HIS A 170 -8.24 13.74 5.06
N THR A 171 -7.91 12.87 4.09
CA THR A 171 -7.53 11.48 4.39
C THR A 171 -6.10 11.34 4.90
N LYS A 172 -5.27 12.37 4.71
CA LYS A 172 -3.81 12.36 4.93
C LYS A 172 -3.05 11.36 4.04
N ASP A 173 -3.71 10.85 3.02
CA ASP A 173 -3.11 10.04 1.97
C ASP A 173 -2.91 10.91 0.72
N THR A 174 -1.78 10.76 0.05
CA THR A 174 -1.46 11.51 -1.16
C THR A 174 -1.55 10.63 -2.39
N ALA A 175 -2.02 11.21 -3.47
CA ALA A 175 -2.15 10.55 -4.76
C ALA A 175 -2.00 11.55 -5.89
N ARG A 176 -1.90 11.03 -7.11
CA ARG A 176 -2.09 11.78 -8.35
C ARG A 176 -3.25 11.17 -9.14
N GLN A 177 -3.89 11.97 -9.97
CA GLN A 177 -4.95 11.50 -10.87
C GLN A 177 -4.49 11.65 -12.32
N ASP A 178 -4.66 10.58 -13.12
CA ASP A 178 -4.31 10.64 -14.54
C ASP A 178 -5.44 11.24 -15.39
N GLU A 179 -5.21 11.34 -16.71
CA GLU A 179 -6.13 11.95 -17.68
C GLU A 179 -7.48 11.23 -17.81
N ASP A 180 -7.52 9.95 -17.46
CA ASP A 180 -8.74 9.13 -17.47
C ASP A 180 -9.41 9.05 -16.10
N GLY A 181 -8.87 9.75 -15.09
CA GLY A 181 -9.43 9.85 -13.75
C GLY A 181 -8.98 8.75 -12.78
N TYR A 182 -8.07 7.86 -13.17
CA TYR A 182 -7.52 6.85 -12.27
C TYR A 182 -6.64 7.49 -11.21
N VAL A 183 -6.78 7.00 -9.98
CA VAL A 183 -6.06 7.50 -8.82
C VAL A 183 -4.87 6.60 -8.51
N TRP A 184 -3.69 7.20 -8.39
CA TRP A 184 -2.40 6.52 -8.16
C TRP A 184 -1.85 6.94 -6.82
N TYR A 185 -1.72 5.99 -5.91
CA TYR A 185 -1.24 6.24 -4.55
C TYR A 185 0.23 6.68 -4.55
N SER A 186 0.53 7.76 -3.83
CA SER A 186 1.90 8.28 -3.69
C SER A 186 2.48 8.08 -2.29
N GLY A 187 1.63 7.96 -1.27
CA GLY A 187 2.05 7.76 0.10
C GLY A 187 1.15 8.48 1.10
N ARG A 188 1.53 8.47 2.36
CA ARG A 188 0.90 9.32 3.35
C ARG A 188 1.54 10.70 3.34
N ALA A 189 0.75 11.73 3.59
CA ALA A 189 1.25 13.11 3.66
C ALA A 189 2.38 13.26 4.71
N ASP A 190 2.23 12.57 5.85
CA ASP A 190 3.20 12.53 6.96
C ASP A 190 4.41 11.62 6.69
N ASP A 191 4.37 10.76 5.70
CA ASP A 191 5.46 9.86 5.30
C ASP A 191 6.25 10.40 4.08
N VAL A 192 5.75 11.43 3.38
CA VAL A 192 6.45 12.04 2.25
C VAL A 192 7.83 12.53 2.67
N ILE A 193 8.85 12.08 1.95
CA ILE A 193 10.24 12.44 2.21
C ILE A 193 10.57 13.72 1.46
N ILE A 194 10.95 14.77 2.20
CA ILE A 194 11.44 16.02 1.60
C ILE A 194 12.97 15.97 1.59
N SER A 195 13.55 15.77 0.41
CA SER A 195 14.99 15.68 0.20
C SER A 195 15.46 16.71 -0.80
N ALA A 196 16.25 17.70 -0.36
CA ALA A 196 16.74 18.80 -1.20
C ALA A 196 15.63 19.48 -2.03
N GLY A 197 14.44 19.68 -1.44
CA GLY A 197 13.28 20.31 -2.09
C GLY A 197 12.38 19.36 -2.90
N TYR A 198 12.80 18.12 -3.15
CA TYR A 198 11.96 17.12 -3.81
C TYR A 198 11.03 16.43 -2.82
N ARG A 199 9.79 16.20 -3.23
CA ARG A 199 8.80 15.40 -2.51
C ARG A 199 8.82 13.99 -3.07
N ILE A 200 9.21 13.03 -2.25
CA ILE A 200 9.41 11.63 -2.64
C ILE A 200 8.44 10.76 -1.88
N GLY A 201 7.60 10.03 -2.60
CA GLY A 201 6.68 9.05 -2.02
C GLY A 201 7.42 7.76 -1.62
N PRO A 202 7.38 7.33 -0.36
CA PRO A 202 8.02 6.08 0.06
C PRO A 202 7.58 4.88 -0.76
N PHE A 203 6.30 4.81 -1.09
CA PHE A 203 5.72 3.69 -1.81
C PHE A 203 6.31 3.48 -3.20
N GLU A 204 6.59 4.54 -3.95
CA GLU A 204 7.18 4.44 -5.29
C GLU A 204 8.58 3.81 -5.23
N VAL A 205 9.36 4.19 -4.21
CA VAL A 205 10.69 3.63 -3.97
C VAL A 205 10.60 2.17 -3.52
N GLU A 206 9.68 1.86 -2.59
CA GLU A 206 9.43 0.49 -2.11
C GLU A 206 9.01 -0.43 -3.25
N SER A 207 8.08 0.01 -4.09
CA SER A 207 7.60 -0.77 -5.24
C SER A 207 8.72 -1.07 -6.23
N THR A 208 9.56 -0.07 -6.53
CA THR A 208 10.71 -0.25 -7.41
C THR A 208 11.74 -1.21 -6.82
N LEU A 209 12.00 -1.13 -5.51
CA LEU A 209 12.90 -2.07 -4.83
C LEU A 209 12.37 -3.52 -4.89
N LEU A 210 11.06 -3.71 -4.78
CA LEU A 210 10.43 -5.03 -4.85
C LEU A 210 10.50 -5.68 -6.24
N GLU A 211 10.76 -4.93 -7.30
CA GLU A 211 11.03 -5.48 -8.64
C GLU A 211 12.38 -6.21 -8.72
N HIS A 212 13.26 -5.95 -7.76
CA HIS A 212 14.59 -6.58 -7.75
C HIS A 212 14.53 -8.00 -7.16
N PRO A 213 15.09 -9.02 -7.86
CA PRO A 213 14.94 -10.44 -7.47
C PRO A 213 15.51 -10.80 -6.09
N ALA A 214 16.44 -10.01 -5.56
CA ALA A 214 16.99 -10.24 -4.22
C ALA A 214 16.13 -9.67 -3.09
N VAL A 215 15.09 -8.85 -3.38
CA VAL A 215 14.29 -8.15 -2.38
C VAL A 215 12.99 -8.90 -2.10
N ALA A 216 12.77 -9.28 -0.85
CA ALA A 216 11.52 -9.89 -0.39
C ALA A 216 10.52 -8.86 0.13
N GLU A 217 11.02 -7.87 0.89
CA GLU A 217 10.22 -6.76 1.42
C GLU A 217 11.10 -5.52 1.54
N SER A 218 10.48 -4.35 1.46
CA SER A 218 11.16 -3.07 1.68
C SER A 218 10.26 -2.10 2.44
N ALA A 219 10.89 -1.24 3.23
CA ALA A 219 10.25 -0.11 3.89
C ALA A 219 11.14 1.12 3.77
N VAL A 220 10.55 2.23 3.36
CA VAL A 220 11.29 3.47 3.09
C VAL A 220 10.84 4.57 4.04
N VAL A 221 11.81 5.28 4.59
CA VAL A 221 11.59 6.40 5.51
C VAL A 221 12.53 7.57 5.22
N ALA A 222 12.15 8.74 5.73
CA ALA A 222 13.05 9.90 5.80
C ALA A 222 14.13 9.62 6.86
N SER A 223 15.40 9.75 6.48
CA SER A 223 16.55 9.69 7.39
C SER A 223 17.21 11.07 7.46
N PRO A 224 17.55 11.59 8.64
CA PRO A 224 18.18 12.89 8.77
C PRO A 224 19.52 12.97 8.00
N ASP A 225 19.74 14.12 7.34
CA ASP A 225 20.97 14.42 6.59
C ASP A 225 21.33 15.89 6.75
N PRO A 226 22.58 16.22 7.13
CA PRO A 226 23.00 17.61 7.41
C PRO A 226 22.94 18.54 6.20
N GLN A 227 23.07 18.02 4.97
CA GLN A 227 23.11 18.83 3.75
C GLN A 227 21.74 18.93 3.06
N ARG A 228 20.91 17.89 3.19
CA ARG A 228 19.67 17.76 2.44
C ARG A 228 18.40 17.84 3.32
N GLY A 229 18.58 18.07 4.63
CA GLY A 229 17.53 17.93 5.63
C GLY A 229 17.19 16.46 5.87
N HIS A 230 16.71 15.77 4.84
CA HIS A 230 16.50 14.32 4.87
C HIS A 230 16.99 13.68 3.58
N VAL A 231 17.30 12.39 3.67
CA VAL A 231 17.54 11.51 2.52
C VAL A 231 16.64 10.29 2.59
N VAL A 232 16.43 9.65 1.46
CA VAL A 232 15.70 8.39 1.39
C VAL A 232 16.54 7.29 2.01
N LYS A 233 16.01 6.60 3.02
CA LYS A 233 16.58 5.38 3.60
C LYS A 233 15.63 4.22 3.39
N ALA A 234 16.17 3.11 2.86
CA ALA A 234 15.45 1.86 2.68
C ALA A 234 15.93 0.81 3.69
N PHE A 235 14.98 0.20 4.39
CA PHE A 235 15.16 -1.04 5.13
C PHE A 235 14.72 -2.18 4.22
N VAL A 236 15.60 -3.14 3.97
CA VAL A 236 15.40 -4.19 2.97
C VAL A 236 15.54 -5.56 3.59
N ARG A 237 14.48 -6.36 3.49
CA ARG A 237 14.54 -7.78 3.79
C ARG A 237 14.80 -8.55 2.50
N LEU A 238 15.83 -9.38 2.51
CA LEU A 238 16.24 -10.15 1.35
C LEU A 238 15.46 -11.47 1.23
N VAL A 239 15.41 -12.00 0.01
CA VAL A 239 14.94 -13.37 -0.23
C VAL A 239 15.93 -14.39 0.35
N PRO A 240 15.49 -15.61 0.71
CA PRO A 240 16.40 -16.66 1.16
C PRO A 240 17.52 -16.94 0.16
N GLY A 241 18.75 -16.91 0.65
CA GLY A 241 19.97 -17.16 -0.15
C GLY A 241 20.66 -15.90 -0.72
N ALA A 242 19.99 -14.77 -0.76
CA ALA A 242 20.65 -13.49 -1.09
C ALA A 242 21.54 -13.03 0.08
N GLN A 243 22.69 -12.47 -0.22
CA GLN A 243 23.65 -12.03 0.79
C GLN A 243 23.67 -10.50 0.89
N PRO A 244 23.54 -9.93 2.10
CA PRO A 244 23.68 -8.50 2.31
C PRO A 244 25.14 -8.06 2.08
N GLY A 245 25.32 -6.84 1.56
CA GLY A 245 26.62 -6.26 1.35
C GLY A 245 26.58 -4.97 0.55
N ASP A 246 27.71 -4.25 0.52
CA ASP A 246 27.82 -2.95 -0.16
C ASP A 246 27.59 -3.05 -1.67
N GLU A 247 27.95 -4.18 -2.28
CA GLU A 247 27.75 -4.44 -3.71
C GLU A 247 26.25 -4.49 -4.03
N LEU A 248 25.48 -5.29 -3.28
CA LEU A 248 24.03 -5.39 -3.44
C LEU A 248 23.33 -4.05 -3.10
N ALA A 249 23.79 -3.35 -2.07
CA ALA A 249 23.26 -2.02 -1.75
C ALA A 249 23.46 -1.05 -2.93
N GLY A 250 24.64 -1.03 -3.54
CA GLY A 250 24.94 -0.24 -4.73
C GLY A 250 24.10 -0.65 -5.95
N GLU A 251 23.83 -1.95 -6.12
CA GLU A 251 22.95 -2.47 -7.16
C GLU A 251 21.50 -1.99 -6.98
N LEU A 252 20.97 -2.10 -5.78
CA LEU A 252 19.62 -1.63 -5.45
C LEU A 252 19.47 -0.12 -5.63
N GLN A 253 20.49 0.67 -5.26
CA GLN A 253 20.51 2.11 -5.50
C GLN A 253 20.46 2.45 -6.99
N ARG A 254 21.25 1.76 -7.82
CA ARG A 254 21.21 1.93 -9.28
C ARG A 254 19.88 1.51 -9.86
N HIS A 255 19.33 0.39 -9.41
CA HIS A 255 18.04 -0.13 -9.85
C HIS A 255 16.91 0.91 -9.67
N VAL A 256 16.81 1.53 -8.50
CA VAL A 256 15.82 2.58 -8.23
C VAL A 256 16.11 3.84 -9.03
N ARG A 257 17.38 4.25 -9.13
CA ARG A 257 17.77 5.46 -9.86
C ARG A 257 17.43 5.40 -11.35
N GLU A 258 17.59 4.23 -11.96
CA GLU A 258 17.34 4.00 -13.38
C GLU A 258 15.85 3.88 -13.71
N ARG A 259 15.06 3.31 -12.79
CA ARG A 259 13.64 3.02 -13.03
C ARG A 259 12.69 4.11 -12.54
N LEU A 260 13.04 4.79 -11.46
CA LEU A 260 12.17 5.80 -10.88
C LEU A 260 12.70 7.21 -11.16
N SER A 261 13.77 7.64 -10.50
CA SER A 261 14.39 8.94 -10.75
C SER A 261 15.73 9.10 -10.03
N ALA A 262 16.57 10.03 -10.52
CA ALA A 262 17.86 10.34 -9.95
C ALA A 262 17.81 11.02 -8.56
N TYR A 263 16.68 11.53 -8.12
CA TYR A 263 16.50 12.16 -6.79
C TYR A 263 15.82 11.23 -5.77
N ALA A 264 15.09 10.20 -6.23
CA ALA A 264 14.29 9.33 -5.37
C ALA A 264 15.01 8.06 -4.88
N TYR A 265 16.20 7.73 -5.42
CA TYR A 265 16.88 6.51 -4.99
C TYR A 265 17.32 6.57 -3.52
N PRO A 266 17.29 5.44 -2.79
CA PRO A 266 17.69 5.39 -1.40
C PRO A 266 19.20 5.64 -1.28
N ARG A 267 19.56 6.70 -0.54
CA ARG A 267 20.99 7.01 -0.26
C ARG A 267 21.55 6.16 0.86
N LYS A 268 20.67 5.61 1.69
CA LYS A 268 21.00 4.68 2.75
C LYS A 268 20.20 3.40 2.56
N ILE A 269 20.86 2.26 2.64
CA ILE A 269 20.22 0.94 2.64
C ILE A 269 20.67 0.22 3.91
N GLU A 270 19.72 -0.35 4.62
CA GLU A 270 19.93 -1.21 5.77
C GLU A 270 19.24 -2.55 5.52
N PHE A 271 20.00 -3.62 5.56
CA PHE A 271 19.48 -4.98 5.45
C PHE A 271 18.99 -5.44 6.82
N VAL A 272 17.77 -5.96 6.86
CA VAL A 272 17.11 -6.40 8.09
C VAL A 272 16.54 -7.80 7.93
N ASP A 273 16.45 -8.54 9.04
CA ASP A 273 15.85 -9.88 9.05
C ASP A 273 14.32 -9.81 8.94
N ASP A 274 13.70 -8.80 9.54
CA ASP A 274 12.25 -8.55 9.46
C ASP A 274 11.94 -7.06 9.62
N LEU A 275 10.75 -6.67 9.15
CA LEU A 275 10.24 -5.31 9.27
C LEU A 275 9.17 -5.24 10.37
N PRO A 276 9.13 -4.17 11.19
CA PRO A 276 8.09 -4.03 12.22
C PRO A 276 6.71 -3.89 11.57
N LYS A 277 5.76 -4.72 12.01
CA LYS A 277 4.41 -4.80 11.44
C LYS A 277 3.33 -4.71 12.52
N THR A 278 2.16 -4.24 12.10
CA THR A 278 0.94 -4.35 12.89
C THR A 278 0.43 -5.79 12.89
N LEU A 279 -0.57 -6.09 13.73
CA LEU A 279 -1.26 -7.39 13.72
C LEU A 279 -1.90 -7.73 12.36
N THR A 280 -2.20 -6.71 11.56
CA THR A 280 -2.78 -6.86 10.22
C THR A 280 -1.73 -6.94 9.10
N GLY A 281 -0.43 -6.83 9.44
CA GLY A 281 0.69 -6.94 8.50
C GLY A 281 1.22 -5.61 7.94
N LYS A 282 0.62 -4.46 8.28
CA LYS A 282 1.10 -3.15 7.82
C LYS A 282 2.42 -2.78 8.48
N ILE A 283 3.36 -2.25 7.67
CA ILE A 283 4.66 -1.78 8.15
C ILE A 283 4.50 -0.56 9.05
N ARG A 284 5.17 -0.57 10.20
CA ARG A 284 5.19 0.52 11.17
C ARG A 284 6.38 1.45 10.93
N ARG A 285 6.24 2.34 9.92
CA ARG A 285 7.32 3.28 9.57
C ARG A 285 7.74 4.20 10.72
N SER A 286 6.83 4.50 11.65
CA SER A 286 7.15 5.29 12.84
C SER A 286 8.19 4.62 13.76
N GLU A 287 8.20 3.30 13.84
CA GLU A 287 9.20 2.54 14.60
C GLU A 287 10.56 2.57 13.89
N LEU A 288 10.56 2.43 12.56
CA LEU A 288 11.78 2.54 11.75
C LEU A 288 12.42 3.94 11.83
N ARG A 289 11.59 5.00 11.77
CA ARG A 289 12.08 6.38 11.96
C ARG A 289 12.69 6.61 13.33
N LYS A 290 12.09 6.07 14.40
CA LYS A 290 12.63 6.16 15.76
C LYS A 290 13.96 5.42 15.89
N ALA A 291 14.07 4.23 15.33
CA ALA A 291 15.30 3.45 15.34
C ALA A 291 16.43 4.19 14.59
N ASP A 292 16.11 4.81 13.45
CA ASP A 292 17.09 5.59 12.67
C ASP A 292 17.53 6.88 13.37
N SER A 293 16.61 7.55 14.08
CA SER A 293 16.93 8.79 14.84
C SER A 293 17.63 8.52 16.17
N GLY A 294 17.42 7.36 16.79
CA GLY A 294 18.01 6.96 18.07
C GLY A 294 19.39 6.32 17.97
N GLY A 295 19.88 6.02 16.78
CA GLY A 295 21.22 5.46 16.54
C GLY A 295 22.39 6.44 16.72
N GLY A 296 22.12 7.68 17.14
CA GLY A 296 23.14 8.73 17.38
C GLY A 296 23.65 8.87 18.82
N GLU A 297 23.07 8.15 19.80
CA GLU A 297 23.50 8.22 21.20
C GLU A 297 23.90 6.84 21.75
N THR A 298 25.03 6.29 21.26
CA THR A 298 25.80 5.29 21.99
C THR A 298 27.26 5.67 21.90
N GLY A 299 27.70 6.45 22.87
CA GLY A 299 29.09 6.66 23.20
C GLY A 299 29.24 7.55 24.43
N PRO A 300 30.34 7.42 25.12
CA PRO A 300 30.86 6.29 25.90
C PRO A 300 30.45 6.33 27.35
#